data_337665d4d00c2e8a5eca39bf029be4ec
#
_entry.id   337665d4d00c2e8a5eca39bf029be4ec
#
_cell.length_a   1.000
_cell.length_b   1.000
_cell.length_c   1.000
_cell.angle_alpha   90.00
_cell.angle_beta   90.00
_cell.angle_gamma   90.00
#
_symmetry.space_group_name_H-M   'P 1'
#
loop_
_entity.id
_entity.type
_entity.pdbx_description
1 polymer ?
#
loop_
_entity_poly.entity_id
_entity_poly.type
_entity_poly.pdbx_seq_one_letter_code
_entity_poly.pdbx_strand_id
1 'polypeptide(L)'
;MAGVKTWTVTEPYLNIHCGLGEGPYYERDTNTLRFVDIKKKRLHTVDLSKGPESLKTLQFDMPVGVTADIEGVDPSKKILIGGKSGIYVLDRVAEKWVLLKKFYDTEEKDERLRSNDGAIDPQGRFWIGTMNDFWLGDPQAEGKWSLSCAAENRGDTISRRFYLCL
;
A
#
# COMPACT_ATOMS: atom_id res chain seq x y z
N MET A 1 -33.83 -14.57 15.07
CA MET A 1 -32.69 -13.66 14.82
C MET A 1 -31.41 -14.50 14.94
N ALA A 2 -30.57 -14.56 13.89
CA ALA A 2 -29.28 -15.21 14.00
C ALA A 2 -28.41 -14.41 14.97
N GLY A 3 -27.86 -15.03 15.99
CA GLY A 3 -26.99 -14.37 16.97
C GLY A 3 -25.71 -13.84 16.31
N VAL A 4 -25.23 -12.70 16.77
CA VAL A 4 -23.94 -12.15 16.34
C VAL A 4 -22.83 -13.12 16.78
N LYS A 5 -22.02 -13.56 15.81
CA LYS A 5 -20.87 -14.41 16.11
C LYS A 5 -19.71 -13.52 16.58
N THR A 6 -19.18 -13.84 17.75
CA THR A 6 -18.08 -13.08 18.37
C THR A 6 -16.82 -13.93 18.39
N TRP A 7 -15.68 -13.30 18.06
CA TRP A 7 -14.35 -13.90 18.21
C TRP A 7 -13.52 -13.03 19.14
N THR A 8 -12.74 -13.65 19.99
CA THR A 8 -11.78 -12.97 20.86
C THR A 8 -10.37 -13.36 20.44
N VAL A 9 -9.55 -12.35 20.13
CA VAL A 9 -8.13 -12.55 19.86
C VAL A 9 -7.38 -12.32 21.16
N THR A 10 -6.71 -13.35 21.68
CA THR A 10 -5.94 -13.29 22.93
C THR A 10 -4.45 -13.05 22.71
N GLU A 11 -3.93 -13.46 21.55
CA GLU A 11 -2.53 -13.28 21.18
C GLU A 11 -2.42 -12.86 19.71
N PRO A 12 -1.41 -12.02 19.36
CA PRO A 12 -1.18 -11.65 17.97
C PRO A 12 -0.69 -12.86 17.15
N TYR A 13 -1.20 -13.02 15.95
CA TYR A 13 -0.70 -14.03 15.00
C TYR A 13 0.78 -13.80 14.61
N LEU A 14 1.17 -12.54 14.47
CA LEU A 14 2.53 -12.08 14.23
C LEU A 14 2.89 -10.98 15.23
N ASN A 15 3.87 -11.24 16.08
CA ASN A 15 4.37 -10.24 17.04
C ASN A 15 5.71 -9.66 16.55
N ILE A 16 5.68 -8.83 15.51
CA ILE A 16 6.86 -8.24 14.87
C ILE A 16 7.11 -6.77 15.24
N HIS A 17 6.30 -6.25 16.17
CA HIS A 17 6.42 -4.88 16.67
C HIS A 17 6.50 -3.83 15.56
N CYS A 18 5.51 -3.80 14.65
CA CYS A 18 5.42 -2.77 13.63
C CYS A 18 5.45 -1.37 14.25
N GLY A 19 6.14 -0.44 13.60
CA GLY A 19 6.07 0.97 13.96
C GLY A 19 4.74 1.61 13.58
N LEU A 20 4.18 1.18 12.44
CA LEU A 20 2.83 1.48 11.97
C LEU A 20 2.43 0.41 10.95
N GLY A 21 1.80 -0.66 11.42
CA GLY A 21 1.29 -1.75 10.58
C GLY A 21 -0.05 -1.37 9.96
N GLU A 22 -0.14 -1.39 8.64
CA GLU A 22 -1.30 -0.93 7.88
C GLU A 22 -1.54 -1.77 6.62
N GLY A 23 -2.70 -1.56 5.97
CA GLY A 23 -3.02 -2.07 4.65
C GLY A 23 -2.96 -3.60 4.52
N PRO A 24 -3.53 -4.39 5.44
CA PRO A 24 -3.53 -5.85 5.28
C PRO A 24 -4.34 -6.25 4.05
N TYR A 25 -3.75 -7.11 3.23
CA TYR A 25 -4.36 -7.60 2.00
C TYR A 25 -4.16 -9.11 1.85
N TYR A 26 -5.26 -9.83 1.67
CA TYR A 26 -5.24 -11.28 1.49
C TYR A 26 -5.16 -11.64 0.00
N GLU A 27 -4.06 -12.29 -0.38
CA GLU A 27 -3.82 -12.82 -1.71
C GLU A 27 -4.38 -14.25 -1.80
N ARG A 28 -5.60 -14.37 -2.34
CA ARG A 28 -6.36 -15.62 -2.33
C ARG A 28 -5.64 -16.79 -3.03
N ASP A 29 -5.06 -16.52 -4.20
CA ASP A 29 -4.50 -17.57 -5.06
C ASP A 29 -3.25 -18.22 -4.47
N THR A 30 -2.55 -17.52 -3.61
CA THR A 30 -1.34 -17.98 -2.92
C THR A 30 -1.55 -18.27 -1.44
N ASN A 31 -2.76 -18.00 -0.90
CA ASN A 31 -3.06 -18.05 0.53
C ASN A 31 -2.05 -17.26 1.37
N THR A 32 -1.69 -16.07 0.89
CA THR A 32 -0.75 -15.19 1.58
C THR A 32 -1.43 -13.93 2.09
N LEU A 33 -0.91 -13.38 3.17
CA LEU A 33 -1.27 -12.07 3.69
C LEU A 33 -0.08 -11.14 3.48
N ARG A 34 -0.29 -9.99 2.83
CA ARG A 34 0.68 -8.90 2.79
C ARG A 34 0.18 -7.70 3.56
N PHE A 35 1.08 -6.94 4.16
CA PHE A 35 0.79 -5.70 4.87
C PHE A 35 2.05 -4.84 4.96
N VAL A 36 1.88 -3.54 5.21
CA VAL A 36 3.00 -2.61 5.29
C VAL A 36 3.32 -2.22 6.74
N ASP A 37 4.57 -1.90 7.01
CA ASP A 37 4.98 -1.09 8.15
C ASP A 37 5.49 0.25 7.62
N ILE A 38 4.63 1.25 7.64
CA ILE A 38 4.90 2.54 7.01
C ILE A 38 6.12 3.21 7.65
N LYS A 39 6.19 3.22 9.00
CA LYS A 39 7.30 3.87 9.74
C LYS A 39 8.63 3.16 9.52
N LYS A 40 8.63 1.83 9.52
CA LYS A 40 9.84 1.05 9.28
C LYS A 40 10.13 0.84 7.80
N LYS A 41 9.27 1.36 6.91
CA LYS A 41 9.43 1.30 5.46
C LYS A 41 9.52 -0.14 4.95
N ARG A 42 8.55 -0.99 5.32
CA ARG A 42 8.60 -2.43 5.05
C ARG A 42 7.30 -2.92 4.42
N LEU A 43 7.44 -3.89 3.54
CA LEU A 43 6.35 -4.77 3.12
C LEU A 43 6.61 -6.15 3.71
N HIS A 44 5.62 -6.64 4.43
CA HIS A 44 5.61 -7.97 4.99
C HIS A 44 4.70 -8.88 4.18
N THR A 45 5.09 -10.13 4.00
CA THR A 45 4.27 -11.17 3.37
C THR A 45 4.41 -12.45 4.19
N VAL A 46 3.30 -13.08 4.52
CA VAL A 46 3.27 -14.36 5.25
C VAL A 46 2.40 -15.36 4.50
N ASP A 47 2.88 -16.58 4.33
CA ASP A 47 2.13 -17.71 3.80
C ASP A 47 1.31 -18.32 4.94
N LEU A 48 -0.01 -18.14 4.90
CA LEU A 48 -0.91 -18.58 5.96
C LEU A 48 -0.98 -20.12 6.09
N SER A 49 -0.58 -20.85 5.03
CA SER A 49 -0.49 -22.32 5.07
C SER A 49 0.74 -22.81 5.82
N LYS A 50 1.81 -21.99 5.85
CA LYS A 50 3.07 -22.33 6.50
C LYS A 50 3.22 -21.73 7.90
N GLY A 51 2.40 -20.71 8.21
CA GLY A 51 2.42 -20.07 9.51
C GLY A 51 3.39 -18.88 9.63
N PRO A 52 3.54 -18.34 10.85
CA PRO A 52 4.32 -17.13 11.13
C PRO A 52 5.79 -17.20 10.70
N GLU A 53 6.40 -18.36 10.73
CA GLU A 53 7.80 -18.60 10.33
C GLU A 53 8.05 -18.37 8.85
N SER A 54 7.00 -18.31 8.03
CA SER A 54 7.10 -18.00 6.61
C SER A 54 7.18 -16.51 6.31
N LEU A 55 7.20 -15.66 7.34
CA LEU A 55 7.26 -14.21 7.18
C LEU A 55 8.47 -13.78 6.36
N LYS A 56 8.18 -13.06 5.28
CA LYS A 56 9.19 -12.36 4.47
C LYS A 56 9.03 -10.87 4.63
N THR A 57 10.13 -10.16 4.62
CA THR A 57 10.16 -8.70 4.78
C THR A 57 11.01 -8.08 3.68
N LEU A 58 10.40 -7.20 2.89
CA LEU A 58 11.09 -6.35 1.93
C LEU A 58 11.29 -4.96 2.54
N GLN A 59 12.53 -4.47 2.55
CA GLN A 59 12.88 -3.14 3.05
C GLN A 59 12.91 -2.13 1.91
N PHE A 60 12.24 -0.98 2.11
CA PHE A 60 12.29 0.16 1.19
C PHE A 60 13.17 1.27 1.73
N ASP A 61 13.58 2.18 0.86
CA ASP A 61 14.23 3.45 1.19
C ASP A 61 13.21 4.56 1.55
N MET A 62 11.93 4.34 1.22
CA MET A 62 10.84 5.29 1.44
C MET A 62 9.67 4.67 2.20
N PRO A 63 8.79 5.48 2.85
CA PRO A 63 7.52 5.00 3.36
C PRO A 63 6.64 4.44 2.25
N VAL A 64 5.97 3.32 2.51
CA VAL A 64 4.94 2.73 1.65
C VAL A 64 3.67 2.62 2.47
N GLY A 65 2.60 3.32 2.05
CA GLY A 65 1.35 3.40 2.79
C GLY A 65 0.31 2.37 2.37
N VAL A 66 0.34 1.94 1.11
CA VAL A 66 -0.69 1.07 0.54
C VAL A 66 -0.15 0.24 -0.61
N THR A 67 -0.77 -0.92 -0.83
CA THR A 67 -0.49 -1.80 -1.97
C THR A 67 -1.76 -2.10 -2.75
N ALA A 68 -1.63 -2.39 -4.04
CA ALA A 68 -2.75 -2.82 -4.88
C ALA A 68 -2.30 -3.83 -5.94
N ASP A 69 -3.19 -4.73 -6.33
CA ASP A 69 -2.93 -5.64 -7.44
C ASP A 69 -3.06 -4.91 -8.79
N ILE A 70 -2.41 -5.47 -9.81
CA ILE A 70 -2.51 -5.00 -11.19
C ILE A 70 -3.33 -6.04 -11.95
N GLU A 71 -4.39 -5.62 -12.62
CA GLU A 71 -5.24 -6.51 -13.41
C GLU A 71 -4.43 -7.26 -14.48
N GLY A 72 -4.63 -8.56 -14.60
CA GLY A 72 -3.93 -9.40 -15.55
C GLY A 72 -2.47 -9.69 -15.21
N VAL A 73 -1.98 -9.22 -14.05
CA VAL A 73 -0.61 -9.45 -13.60
C VAL A 73 -0.61 -10.32 -12.35
N ASP A 74 0.23 -11.33 -12.33
CA ASP A 74 0.42 -12.18 -11.16
C ASP A 74 0.93 -11.34 -9.96
N PRO A 75 0.15 -11.19 -8.88
CA PRO A 75 0.51 -10.34 -7.74
C PRO A 75 1.72 -10.87 -6.96
N SER A 76 2.08 -12.15 -7.11
CA SER A 76 3.32 -12.68 -6.56
C SER A 76 4.57 -12.10 -7.24
N LYS A 77 4.41 -11.58 -8.46
CA LYS A 77 5.49 -10.99 -9.26
C LYS A 77 5.52 -9.49 -9.21
N LYS A 78 4.37 -8.83 -9.47
CA LYS A 78 4.30 -7.36 -9.52
C LYS A 78 3.01 -6.84 -8.92
N ILE A 79 3.14 -5.73 -8.18
CA ILE A 79 2.02 -4.99 -7.58
C ILE A 79 2.27 -3.49 -7.70
N LEU A 80 1.23 -2.69 -7.49
CA LEU A 80 1.35 -1.27 -7.23
C LEU A 80 1.63 -1.03 -5.76
N ILE A 81 2.43 0.00 -5.49
CA ILE A 81 2.64 0.54 -4.15
C ILE A 81 2.47 2.06 -4.17
N GLY A 82 1.79 2.59 -3.15
CA GLY A 82 1.79 4.02 -2.85
C GLY A 82 3.02 4.33 -1.98
N GLY A 83 3.99 5.01 -2.58
CA GLY A 83 5.24 5.41 -1.90
C GLY A 83 5.18 6.84 -1.36
N LYS A 84 6.35 7.42 -1.07
CA LYS A 84 6.45 8.79 -0.56
C LYS A 84 5.95 9.81 -1.58
N SER A 85 6.50 9.83 -2.76
CA SER A 85 6.26 10.87 -3.76
C SER A 85 5.33 10.46 -4.90
N GLY A 86 4.84 9.21 -4.89
CA GLY A 86 4.02 8.73 -6.02
C GLY A 86 3.60 7.27 -5.91
N ILE A 87 3.11 6.78 -7.03
CA ILE A 87 2.76 5.39 -7.25
C ILE A 87 3.91 4.73 -7.98
N TYR A 88 4.26 3.54 -7.53
CA TYR A 88 5.34 2.75 -8.10
C TYR A 88 4.82 1.37 -8.50
N VAL A 89 5.46 0.78 -9.49
CA VAL A 89 5.37 -0.67 -9.76
C VAL A 89 6.48 -1.35 -8.99
N LEU A 90 6.13 -2.24 -8.08
CA LEU A 90 7.06 -3.10 -7.37
C LEU A 90 7.19 -4.43 -8.11
N ASP A 91 8.40 -4.79 -8.52
CA ASP A 91 8.77 -6.15 -8.91
C ASP A 91 9.20 -6.88 -7.61
N ARG A 92 8.36 -7.81 -7.16
CA ARG A 92 8.54 -8.55 -5.90
C ARG A 92 9.62 -9.63 -5.99
N VAL A 93 9.95 -10.06 -7.21
CA VAL A 93 10.98 -11.07 -7.45
C VAL A 93 12.35 -10.42 -7.50
N ALA A 94 12.46 -9.31 -8.24
CA ALA A 94 13.71 -8.56 -8.34
C ALA A 94 13.95 -7.63 -7.14
N GLU A 95 12.94 -7.44 -6.27
CA GLU A 95 12.93 -6.50 -5.14
C GLU A 95 13.29 -5.07 -5.57
N LYS A 96 12.68 -4.65 -6.69
CA LYS A 96 12.90 -3.33 -7.30
C LYS A 96 11.58 -2.62 -7.54
N TRP A 97 11.59 -1.31 -7.43
CA TRP A 97 10.41 -0.48 -7.70
C TRP A 97 10.76 0.67 -8.63
N VAL A 98 9.81 0.97 -9.51
CA VAL A 98 9.95 2.02 -10.51
C VAL A 98 8.79 2.98 -10.36
N LEU A 99 9.08 4.27 -10.31
CA LEU A 99 8.05 5.32 -10.25
C LEU A 99 7.19 5.27 -11.51
N LEU A 100 5.90 5.07 -11.31
CA LEU A 100 4.89 5.12 -12.37
C LEU A 100 4.34 6.53 -12.54
N LYS A 101 4.00 7.19 -11.41
CA LYS A 101 3.42 8.53 -11.41
C LYS A 101 3.69 9.24 -10.10
N LYS A 102 4.13 10.50 -10.17
CA LYS A 102 4.21 11.41 -9.02
C LYS A 102 2.81 11.84 -8.56
N PHE A 103 2.65 12.07 -7.26
CA PHE A 103 1.45 12.69 -6.69
C PHE A 103 1.41 14.19 -6.97
N TYR A 104 2.56 14.84 -6.92
CA TYR A 104 2.71 16.28 -7.05
C TYR A 104 3.85 16.64 -7.99
N ASP A 105 3.77 17.84 -8.56
CA ASP A 105 4.76 18.36 -9.50
C ASP A 105 5.81 19.26 -8.81
N THR A 106 5.74 19.44 -7.48
CA THR A 106 6.66 20.31 -6.73
C THR A 106 7.47 19.49 -5.71
N GLU A 107 8.77 19.81 -5.61
CA GLU A 107 9.69 19.18 -4.66
C GLU A 107 9.25 19.39 -3.20
N GLU A 108 8.74 20.59 -2.87
CA GLU A 108 8.25 20.91 -1.53
C GLU A 108 7.18 19.91 -1.07
N LYS A 109 6.21 19.58 -1.94
CA LYS A 109 5.17 18.61 -1.62
C LYS A 109 5.72 17.19 -1.57
N ASP A 110 6.64 16.82 -2.44
CA ASP A 110 7.31 15.52 -2.43
C ASP A 110 8.09 15.30 -1.12
N GLU A 111 8.70 16.35 -0.55
CA GLU A 111 9.40 16.26 0.72
C GLU A 111 8.45 16.15 1.91
N ARG A 112 7.36 16.93 1.91
CA ARG A 112 6.45 17.06 3.05
C ARG A 112 5.43 15.93 3.14
N LEU A 113 5.04 15.33 2.02
CA LEU A 113 3.91 14.42 1.95
C LEU A 113 4.37 12.98 1.69
N ARG A 114 3.54 12.04 2.11
CA ARG A 114 3.65 10.62 1.81
C ARG A 114 2.28 10.03 1.52
N SER A 115 2.24 8.87 0.89
CA SER A 115 1.00 8.08 0.86
C SER A 115 0.61 7.62 2.29
N ASN A 116 -0.67 7.42 2.50
CA ASN A 116 -1.18 6.86 3.74
C ASN A 116 -1.94 5.56 3.45
N ASP A 117 -3.18 5.66 3.04
CA ASP A 117 -4.05 4.54 2.75
C ASP A 117 -4.64 4.69 1.36
N GLY A 118 -5.28 3.64 0.85
CA GLY A 118 -5.92 3.65 -0.46
C GLY A 118 -6.68 2.38 -0.74
N ALA A 119 -7.42 2.40 -1.84
CA ALA A 119 -8.21 1.26 -2.28
C ALA A 119 -8.43 1.29 -3.80
N ILE A 120 -8.71 0.13 -4.37
CA ILE A 120 -9.20 0.01 -5.74
C ILE A 120 -10.73 0.06 -5.73
N ASP A 121 -11.32 0.92 -6.56
CA ASP A 121 -12.77 0.96 -6.72
C ASP A 121 -13.26 -0.11 -7.73
N PRO A 122 -14.58 -0.34 -7.82
CA PRO A 122 -15.14 -1.32 -8.75
C PRO A 122 -14.86 -1.05 -10.24
N GLN A 123 -14.40 0.14 -10.59
CA GLN A 123 -13.99 0.51 -11.95
C GLN A 123 -12.49 0.30 -12.20
N GLY A 124 -11.76 -0.27 -11.24
CA GLY A 124 -10.33 -0.52 -11.33
C GLY A 124 -9.45 0.72 -11.09
N ARG A 125 -9.99 1.80 -10.51
CA ARG A 125 -9.23 3.01 -10.21
C ARG A 125 -8.60 2.88 -8.83
N PHE A 126 -7.31 3.17 -8.75
CA PHE A 126 -6.57 3.15 -7.49
C PHE A 126 -6.63 4.53 -6.82
N TRP A 127 -7.33 4.63 -5.71
CA TRP A 127 -7.46 5.82 -4.88
C TRP A 127 -6.42 5.80 -3.77
N ILE A 128 -5.69 6.90 -3.61
CA ILE A 128 -4.66 7.02 -2.58
C ILE A 128 -4.81 8.34 -1.84
N GLY A 129 -4.87 8.28 -0.52
CA GLY A 129 -4.76 9.42 0.35
C GLY A 129 -3.29 9.77 0.62
N THR A 130 -3.00 11.07 0.70
CA THR A 130 -1.68 11.56 1.12
C THR A 130 -1.80 12.41 2.38
N MET A 131 -0.74 12.44 3.17
CA MET A 131 -0.66 13.21 4.40
C MET A 131 0.78 13.66 4.68
N ASN A 132 0.96 14.51 5.69
CA ASN A 132 2.29 14.90 6.14
C ASN A 132 3.14 13.68 6.51
N ASP A 133 4.41 13.72 6.13
CA ASP A 133 5.38 12.71 6.53
C ASP A 133 5.71 12.83 8.03
N PHE A 134 6.19 11.77 8.64
CA PHE A 134 6.38 11.63 10.08
C PHE A 134 7.27 12.69 10.72
N TRP A 135 8.25 13.22 9.99
CA TRP A 135 9.17 14.23 10.49
C TRP A 135 8.52 15.61 10.71
N LEU A 136 7.34 15.83 10.13
CA LEU A 136 6.55 17.07 10.32
C LEU A 136 5.64 17.01 11.55
N GLY A 137 5.69 15.92 12.32
CA GLY A 137 4.81 15.70 13.47
C GLY A 137 3.41 15.24 13.08
N ASP A 138 2.48 15.34 14.02
CA ASP A 138 1.10 14.92 13.80
C ASP A 138 0.43 15.73 12.68
N PRO A 139 -0.55 15.14 11.97
CA PRO A 139 -1.30 15.84 10.95
C PRO A 139 -1.95 17.09 11.57
N GLN A 140 -1.51 18.26 11.14
CA GLN A 140 -2.17 19.50 11.52
C GLN A 140 -3.52 19.57 10.80
N ALA A 141 -4.50 20.26 11.42
CA ALA A 141 -5.85 20.46 10.83
C ALA A 141 -5.80 21.12 9.42
N GLU A 142 -4.70 21.78 9.11
CA GLU A 142 -4.40 22.34 7.79
C GLU A 142 -3.76 21.33 6.81
N GLY A 143 -3.45 20.12 7.27
CA GLY A 143 -2.98 19.03 6.41
C GLY A 143 -4.06 18.65 5.42
N LYS A 144 -3.93 19.14 4.20
CA LYS A 144 -4.88 18.85 3.13
C LYS A 144 -4.80 17.37 2.78
N TRP A 145 -5.87 16.66 3.07
CA TRP A 145 -6.10 15.35 2.48
C TRP A 145 -6.28 15.56 0.99
N SER A 146 -5.41 15.00 0.18
CA SER A 146 -5.69 14.89 -1.24
C SER A 146 -5.93 13.43 -1.59
N LEU A 147 -7.02 13.20 -2.28
CA LEU A 147 -7.34 11.89 -2.83
C LEU A 147 -6.88 11.92 -4.29
N SER A 148 -5.92 11.08 -4.62
CA SER A 148 -5.43 10.94 -5.99
C SER A 148 -5.94 9.62 -6.55
N CYS A 149 -6.60 9.68 -7.69
CA CYS A 149 -6.95 8.49 -8.47
C CYS A 149 -5.83 8.20 -9.46
N ALA A 150 -5.30 7.01 -9.43
CA ALA A 150 -4.29 6.58 -10.37
C ALA A 150 -4.77 5.37 -11.17
N ALA A 151 -4.66 5.49 -12.48
CA ALA A 151 -4.71 4.44 -13.49
C ALA A 151 -6.05 3.70 -13.67
N GLU A 152 -6.70 3.95 -14.79
CA GLU A 152 -7.56 2.94 -15.43
C GLU A 152 -6.66 1.79 -15.91
N ASN A 153 -6.92 0.60 -15.42
CA ASN A 153 -6.32 -0.61 -15.92
C ASN A 153 -7.17 -1.16 -17.07
N ARG A 154 -6.74 -0.97 -18.30
CA ARG A 154 -7.39 -1.53 -19.49
C ARG A 154 -6.39 -2.33 -20.31
N GLY A 155 -6.29 -3.62 -20.00
CA GLY A 155 -5.45 -4.54 -20.77
C GLY A 155 -3.96 -4.27 -20.65
N ASP A 156 -3.14 -4.85 -21.50
CA ASP A 156 -1.67 -4.88 -21.47
C ASP A 156 -0.95 -3.53 -21.38
N THR A 157 -1.69 -2.44 -21.27
CA THR A 157 -1.16 -1.08 -21.15
C THR A 157 -1.75 -0.42 -19.91
N ILE A 158 -0.91 -0.15 -18.92
CA ILE A 158 -1.29 0.71 -17.78
C ILE A 158 -1.62 2.08 -18.36
N SER A 159 -2.92 2.38 -18.50
CA SER A 159 -3.37 3.64 -19.07
C SER A 159 -3.01 4.80 -18.14
N ARG A 160 -2.31 5.81 -18.67
CA ARG A 160 -1.81 6.97 -17.92
C ARG A 160 -2.88 8.05 -17.68
N ARG A 161 -4.15 7.71 -17.59
CA ARG A 161 -5.18 8.69 -17.25
C ARG A 161 -5.34 8.77 -15.74
N PHE A 162 -4.80 9.82 -15.18
CA PHE A 162 -4.89 10.13 -13.76
C PHE A 162 -5.91 11.25 -13.56
N TYR A 163 -6.84 11.05 -12.66
CA TYR A 163 -7.77 12.09 -12.22
C TYR A 163 -7.34 12.55 -10.82
N LEU A 164 -6.95 13.81 -10.71
CA LEU A 164 -6.72 14.46 -9.43
C LEU A 164 -8.07 15.04 -8.98
N CYS A 165 -8.65 14.50 -7.91
CA CYS A 165 -9.74 15.17 -7.22
C CYS A 165 -9.13 16.03 -6.11
N LEU A 166 -9.24 17.36 -6.26
CA LEU A 166 -8.86 18.36 -5.26
C LEU A 166 -9.98 18.52 -4.23
#